data_36c0fdbb007e62dcb0225ee11d29e4f8
#
_entry.id   36c0fdbb007e62dcb0225ee11d29e4f8
#
_cell.length_a   1.000
_cell.length_b   1.000
_cell.length_c   1.000
_cell.angle_alpha   90.00
_cell.angle_beta   90.00
_cell.angle_gamma   90.00
#
_symmetry.space_group_name_H-M   'P 1'
#
loop_
_entity.id
_entity.type
_entity.pdbx_description
1 polymer ?
#
loop_
_entity_poly.entity_id
_entity_poly.type
_entity_poly.pdbx_seq_one_letter_code
_entity_poly.pdbx_strand_id
1 'polypeptide(L)'
;MNSTEFKIHNSSKIYGTSVIGKDTVIMENVILGYPEHRVLMEILRQNIEIENFDFPGCTIGPNSIVRAGSTIFSNVKTGKNFKTGHNVMIRENTEIGNNVLIGTNVIIDGHVKIGNNVSIQGNVYIPTNVVIEDNVFIGPCAVLANDKHPIRKKYELKGPVLRKGASIGANATLLPDVEIGEGAMVAGGALVTKNVPAWKLAIGAPARIQELPKDLKELNQI
;
A
#
# COMPACT_ATOMS: atom_id res chain seq x y z
N MET A 1 24.16 -20.60 -16.89
CA MET A 1 22.95 -19.78 -16.64
C MET A 1 23.46 -18.44 -16.18
N ASN A 2 23.29 -17.41 -17.02
CA ASN A 2 23.79 -16.08 -16.70
C ASN A 2 23.06 -15.54 -15.47
N SER A 3 23.81 -15.06 -14.50
CA SER A 3 23.27 -14.29 -13.36
C SER A 3 22.53 -13.09 -13.93
N THR A 4 21.21 -13.11 -13.89
CA THR A 4 20.42 -11.95 -14.25
C THR A 4 20.64 -10.90 -13.16
N GLU A 5 21.53 -9.96 -13.43
CA GLU A 5 21.61 -8.71 -12.67
C GLU A 5 20.25 -8.01 -12.77
N PHE A 6 19.82 -7.36 -11.69
CA PHE A 6 18.62 -6.50 -11.70
C PHE A 6 18.65 -5.56 -12.90
N LYS A 7 17.51 -5.43 -13.59
CA LYS A 7 17.39 -4.56 -14.75
C LYS A 7 16.80 -3.22 -14.31
N ILE A 8 17.64 -2.20 -14.22
CA ILE A 8 17.19 -0.83 -13.98
C ILE A 8 17.19 -0.07 -15.29
N HIS A 9 16.04 0.50 -15.64
CA HIS A 9 15.94 1.36 -16.81
C HIS A 9 16.69 2.67 -16.56
N ASN A 10 17.39 3.17 -17.58
CA ASN A 10 18.29 4.33 -17.50
C ASN A 10 17.58 5.67 -17.17
N SER A 11 16.27 5.75 -17.42
CA SER A 11 15.47 6.94 -17.04
C SER A 11 15.01 6.94 -15.58
N SER A 12 15.29 5.87 -14.82
CA SER A 12 14.89 5.77 -13.42
C SER A 12 15.91 6.43 -12.52
N LYS A 13 15.42 6.99 -11.41
CA LYS A 13 16.23 7.66 -10.39
C LYS A 13 16.23 6.88 -9.08
N ILE A 14 17.41 6.73 -8.49
CA ILE A 14 17.57 6.04 -7.20
C ILE A 14 18.26 7.00 -6.26
N TYR A 15 17.58 7.34 -5.16
CA TYR A 15 18.05 8.27 -4.16
C TYR A 15 18.37 7.60 -2.84
N GLY A 16 19.18 8.29 -2.03
CA GLY A 16 19.58 7.84 -0.70
C GLY A 16 20.29 6.49 -0.72
N THR A 17 20.36 5.84 0.44
CA THR A 17 20.96 4.51 0.59
C THR A 17 19.99 3.39 0.19
N SER A 18 19.38 3.49 -1.01
CA SER A 18 18.42 2.50 -1.49
C SER A 18 19.05 1.16 -1.84
N VAL A 19 18.39 0.06 -1.48
CA VAL A 19 18.83 -1.32 -1.73
C VAL A 19 17.82 -2.02 -2.62
N ILE A 20 18.30 -2.63 -3.71
CA ILE A 20 17.49 -3.38 -4.68
C ILE A 20 17.93 -4.83 -4.66
N GLY A 21 16.99 -5.74 -4.37
CA GLY A 21 17.21 -7.17 -4.31
C GLY A 21 17.50 -7.78 -5.68
N LYS A 22 18.12 -8.96 -5.68
CA LYS A 22 18.44 -9.73 -6.90
C LYS A 22 17.21 -9.97 -7.77
N ASP A 23 17.43 -10.08 -9.07
CA ASP A 23 16.41 -10.42 -10.08
C ASP A 23 15.20 -9.47 -10.08
N THR A 24 15.42 -8.23 -9.63
CA THR A 24 14.41 -7.16 -9.61
C THR A 24 14.48 -6.33 -10.89
N VAL A 25 13.31 -5.98 -11.44
CA VAL A 25 13.17 -5.15 -12.63
C VAL A 25 12.58 -3.80 -12.22
N ILE A 26 13.30 -2.71 -12.57
CA ILE A 26 12.86 -1.33 -12.40
C ILE A 26 12.63 -0.74 -13.79
N MET A 27 11.38 -0.43 -14.10
CA MET A 27 11.00 0.06 -15.43
C MET A 27 11.19 1.58 -15.55
N GLU A 28 10.73 2.16 -16.66
CA GLU A 28 10.96 3.56 -17.05
C GLU A 28 10.40 4.57 -16.04
N ASN A 29 11.11 5.66 -15.84
CA ASN A 29 10.67 6.80 -15.03
C ASN A 29 10.25 6.43 -13.60
N VAL A 30 10.84 5.38 -13.05
CA VAL A 30 10.64 5.02 -11.64
C VAL A 30 11.55 5.86 -10.76
N ILE A 31 11.05 6.30 -9.62
CA ILE A 31 11.81 7.01 -8.59
C ILE A 31 11.82 6.14 -7.33
N LEU A 32 13.01 5.74 -6.89
CA LEU A 32 13.20 4.98 -5.65
C LEU A 32 13.92 5.83 -4.60
N GLY A 33 13.50 5.69 -3.34
CA GLY A 33 14.12 6.37 -2.22
C GLY A 33 13.87 7.87 -2.18
N TYR A 34 12.77 8.37 -2.79
CA TYR A 34 12.46 9.80 -2.78
C TYR A 34 12.39 10.32 -1.33
N PRO A 35 13.05 11.46 -0.98
CA PRO A 35 13.09 11.93 0.38
C PRO A 35 11.72 12.34 0.91
N GLU A 36 11.46 12.03 2.18
CA GLU A 36 10.30 12.58 2.87
C GLU A 36 10.37 14.11 2.98
N HIS A 37 9.24 14.74 3.26
CA HIS A 37 9.15 16.21 3.29
C HIS A 37 10.20 16.89 4.18
N ARG A 38 10.47 16.35 5.37
CA ARG A 38 11.45 16.90 6.30
C ARG A 38 12.86 16.92 5.72
N VAL A 39 13.27 15.80 5.12
CA VAL A 39 14.58 15.67 4.46
C VAL A 39 14.66 16.60 3.25
N LEU A 40 13.61 16.66 2.43
CA LEU A 40 13.55 17.55 1.28
C LEU A 40 13.71 19.03 1.70
N MET A 41 13.02 19.48 2.76
CA MET A 41 13.17 20.84 3.27
C MET A 41 14.58 21.14 3.79
N GLU A 42 15.28 20.16 4.34
CA GLU A 42 16.67 20.32 4.78
C GLU A 42 17.63 20.45 3.59
N ILE A 43 17.45 19.63 2.55
CA ILE A 43 18.18 19.71 1.27
C ILE A 43 18.05 21.13 0.67
N LEU A 44 16.82 21.61 0.58
CA LEU A 44 16.51 22.94 0.03
C LEU A 44 17.13 24.06 0.87
N ARG A 45 17.08 23.95 2.21
CA ARG A 45 17.66 24.95 3.10
C ARG A 45 19.18 25.04 2.97
N GLN A 46 19.84 23.91 2.75
CA GLN A 46 21.27 23.84 2.55
C GLN A 46 21.70 24.15 1.11
N ASN A 47 20.75 24.31 0.18
CA ASN A 47 20.99 24.52 -1.24
C ASN A 47 21.95 23.46 -1.83
N ILE A 48 21.72 22.20 -1.48
CA ILE A 48 22.49 21.04 -1.94
C ILE A 48 21.63 20.29 -2.98
N GLU A 49 22.28 19.72 -4.01
CA GLU A 49 21.62 18.79 -4.91
C GLU A 49 21.20 17.52 -4.15
N ILE A 50 20.02 16.98 -4.46
CA ILE A 50 19.43 15.83 -3.75
C ILE A 50 20.35 14.60 -3.78
N GLU A 51 21.11 14.43 -4.86
CA GLU A 51 22.08 13.35 -5.06
C GLU A 51 23.29 13.45 -4.13
N ASN A 52 23.58 14.63 -3.60
CA ASN A 52 24.73 14.92 -2.74
C ASN A 52 24.38 14.96 -1.24
N PHE A 53 23.11 14.72 -0.90
CA PHE A 53 22.65 14.71 0.49
C PHE A 53 22.51 13.26 0.98
N ASP A 54 23.06 12.96 2.14
CA ASP A 54 22.99 11.61 2.74
C ASP A 54 21.69 11.42 3.54
N PHE A 55 20.87 10.45 3.13
CA PHE A 55 19.63 10.10 3.79
C PHE A 55 19.22 8.65 3.51
N PRO A 56 18.34 8.07 4.33
CA PRO A 56 17.85 6.72 4.11
C PRO A 56 17.12 6.59 2.77
N GLY A 57 17.43 5.58 2.01
CA GLY A 57 16.69 5.20 0.81
C GLY A 57 15.53 4.24 1.11
N CYS A 58 15.12 3.46 0.11
CA CYS A 58 14.15 2.38 0.26
C CYS A 58 14.82 1.00 0.11
N THR A 59 14.14 -0.05 0.51
CA THR A 59 14.56 -1.44 0.28
C THR A 59 13.52 -2.16 -0.55
N ILE A 60 13.88 -2.60 -1.75
CA ILE A 60 13.05 -3.43 -2.62
C ILE A 60 13.56 -4.87 -2.54
N GLY A 61 12.70 -5.78 -2.12
CA GLY A 61 13.03 -7.20 -2.01
C GLY A 61 13.30 -7.88 -3.37
N PRO A 62 13.90 -9.08 -3.36
CA PRO A 62 14.29 -9.78 -4.58
C PRO A 62 13.09 -10.26 -5.41
N ASN A 63 13.33 -10.55 -6.68
CA ASN A 63 12.34 -11.00 -7.67
C ASN A 63 11.14 -10.04 -7.83
N SER A 64 11.38 -8.75 -7.69
CA SER A 64 10.35 -7.71 -7.71
C SER A 64 10.25 -7.04 -9.09
N ILE A 65 9.11 -6.42 -9.35
CA ILE A 65 8.89 -5.63 -10.57
C ILE A 65 8.25 -4.31 -10.17
N VAL A 66 8.94 -3.21 -10.40
CA VAL A 66 8.41 -1.85 -10.22
C VAL A 66 8.16 -1.25 -11.59
N ARG A 67 6.88 -1.06 -11.93
CA ARG A 67 6.47 -0.56 -13.26
C ARG A 67 6.56 0.95 -13.36
N ALA A 68 6.57 1.38 -14.63
CA ALA A 68 6.84 2.75 -15.04
C ALA A 68 6.02 3.81 -14.30
N GLY A 69 6.67 4.97 -14.06
CA GLY A 69 6.07 6.13 -13.42
C GLY A 69 5.85 6.02 -11.92
N SER A 70 6.26 4.91 -11.29
CA SER A 70 6.05 4.71 -9.84
C SER A 70 7.08 5.48 -9.01
N THR A 71 6.63 6.02 -7.87
CA THR A 71 7.48 6.70 -6.89
C THR A 71 7.41 5.99 -5.55
N ILE A 72 8.55 5.51 -5.07
CA ILE A 72 8.69 4.86 -3.77
C ILE A 72 9.61 5.72 -2.90
N PHE A 73 9.09 6.16 -1.77
CA PHE A 73 9.79 7.07 -0.86
C PHE A 73 10.84 6.37 0.01
N SER A 74 11.61 7.17 0.70
CA SER A 74 12.57 6.74 1.71
C SER A 74 11.89 5.94 2.84
N ASN A 75 12.66 5.07 3.50
CA ASN A 75 12.16 4.20 4.58
C ASN A 75 11.01 3.24 4.18
N VAL A 76 10.74 3.05 2.89
CA VAL A 76 9.86 1.98 2.43
C VAL A 76 10.65 0.68 2.36
N LYS A 77 10.06 -0.40 2.87
CA LYS A 77 10.66 -1.74 2.81
C LYS A 77 9.66 -2.71 2.19
N THR A 78 10.08 -3.45 1.18
CA THR A 78 9.26 -4.52 0.57
C THR A 78 9.93 -5.88 0.72
N GLY A 79 9.11 -6.92 0.85
CA GLY A 79 9.55 -8.31 0.79
C GLY A 79 9.82 -8.78 -0.64
N LYS A 80 10.05 -10.09 -0.80
CA LYS A 80 10.27 -10.73 -2.10
C LYS A 80 9.01 -10.78 -2.96
N ASN A 81 9.19 -10.86 -4.29
CA ASN A 81 8.11 -10.97 -5.27
C ASN A 81 7.12 -9.78 -5.21
N PHE A 82 7.59 -8.61 -4.82
CA PHE A 82 6.79 -7.39 -4.82
C PHE A 82 6.56 -6.90 -6.25
N LYS A 83 5.32 -6.55 -6.59
CA LYS A 83 4.96 -6.09 -7.93
C LYS A 83 4.09 -4.85 -7.87
N THR A 84 4.40 -3.84 -8.70
CA THR A 84 3.52 -2.69 -8.89
C THR A 84 2.82 -2.73 -10.25
N GLY A 85 1.67 -2.07 -10.35
CA GLY A 85 1.17 -1.51 -11.59
C GLY A 85 1.94 -0.24 -11.97
N HIS A 86 1.42 0.53 -12.91
CA HIS A 86 2.00 1.81 -13.32
C HIS A 86 1.57 2.95 -12.37
N ASN A 87 2.39 4.00 -12.28
CA ASN A 87 2.07 5.23 -11.54
C ASN A 87 1.67 4.99 -10.07
N VAL A 88 2.32 4.07 -9.41
CA VAL A 88 2.09 3.79 -7.98
C VAL A 88 2.89 4.77 -7.15
N MET A 89 2.27 5.33 -6.10
CA MET A 89 2.98 6.11 -5.10
C MET A 89 2.93 5.42 -3.73
N ILE A 90 4.12 5.15 -3.17
CA ILE A 90 4.25 4.58 -1.82
C ILE A 90 5.10 5.53 -1.00
N ARG A 91 4.47 6.19 -0.04
CA ARG A 91 5.14 7.14 0.81
C ARG A 91 5.87 6.47 1.96
N GLU A 92 6.67 7.29 2.62
CA GLU A 92 7.66 6.95 3.65
C GLU A 92 7.11 6.06 4.78
N ASN A 93 8.02 5.32 5.43
CA ASN A 93 7.75 4.49 6.61
C ASN A 93 6.64 3.43 6.37
N THR A 94 6.59 2.89 5.15
CA THR A 94 5.66 1.81 4.77
C THR A 94 6.41 0.48 4.72
N GLU A 95 5.87 -0.53 5.38
CA GLU A 95 6.37 -1.90 5.38
C GLU A 95 5.43 -2.82 4.61
N ILE A 96 5.97 -3.57 3.65
CA ILE A 96 5.23 -4.45 2.75
C ILE A 96 5.85 -5.85 2.79
N GLY A 97 5.04 -6.86 3.03
CA GLY A 97 5.46 -8.26 3.10
C GLY A 97 5.80 -8.87 1.73
N ASN A 98 5.81 -10.20 1.69
CA ASN A 98 6.13 -10.98 0.50
C ASN A 98 4.91 -11.19 -0.40
N ASN A 99 5.14 -11.39 -1.71
CA ASN A 99 4.11 -11.72 -2.69
C ASN A 99 2.98 -10.68 -2.74
N VAL A 100 3.31 -9.41 -2.71
CA VAL A 100 2.32 -8.31 -2.71
C VAL A 100 2.21 -7.69 -4.09
N LEU A 101 0.97 -7.51 -4.55
CA LEU A 101 0.64 -6.78 -5.77
C LEU A 101 -0.02 -5.44 -5.41
N ILE A 102 0.55 -4.35 -5.89
CA ILE A 102 -0.02 -3.00 -5.82
C ILE A 102 -0.46 -2.58 -7.22
N GLY A 103 -1.75 -2.39 -7.44
CA GLY A 103 -2.34 -2.05 -8.74
C GLY A 103 -1.96 -0.67 -9.26
N THR A 104 -2.30 -0.41 -10.52
CA THR A 104 -2.04 0.88 -11.19
C THR A 104 -2.72 2.05 -10.48
N ASN A 105 -2.03 3.18 -10.38
CA ASN A 105 -2.50 4.42 -9.76
C ASN A 105 -2.88 4.28 -8.28
N VAL A 106 -2.38 3.29 -7.57
CA VAL A 106 -2.58 3.17 -6.12
C VAL A 106 -1.72 4.19 -5.40
N ILE A 107 -2.30 4.82 -4.38
CA ILE A 107 -1.61 5.73 -3.47
C ILE A 107 -1.61 5.13 -2.06
N ILE A 108 -0.42 4.98 -1.48
CA ILE A 108 -0.20 4.59 -0.08
C ILE A 108 0.48 5.76 0.63
N ASP A 109 -0.23 6.40 1.56
CA ASP A 109 0.16 7.71 2.13
C ASP A 109 1.08 7.62 3.36
N GLY A 110 1.90 6.57 3.41
CA GLY A 110 2.95 6.39 4.42
C GLY A 110 2.48 5.81 5.76
N HIS A 111 3.44 5.38 6.58
CA HIS A 111 3.16 4.77 7.91
C HIS A 111 2.16 3.60 7.84
N VAL A 112 2.18 2.81 6.77
CA VAL A 112 1.27 1.70 6.50
C VAL A 112 2.00 0.38 6.67
N LYS A 113 1.32 -0.62 7.24
CA LYS A 113 1.83 -1.99 7.33
C LYS A 113 0.97 -2.90 6.46
N ILE A 114 1.61 -3.64 5.56
CA ILE A 114 0.98 -4.59 4.64
C ILE A 114 1.65 -5.96 4.83
N GLY A 115 0.86 -6.96 5.12
CA GLY A 115 1.29 -8.34 5.31
C GLY A 115 1.69 -9.04 4.01
N ASN A 116 1.72 -10.37 4.05
CA ASN A 116 2.09 -11.21 2.91
C ASN A 116 0.86 -11.60 2.07
N ASN A 117 1.09 -11.94 0.80
CA ASN A 117 0.04 -12.40 -0.11
C ASN A 117 -1.14 -11.43 -0.16
N VAL A 118 -0.87 -10.15 -0.37
CA VAL A 118 -1.87 -9.10 -0.44
C VAL A 118 -2.01 -8.61 -1.88
N SER A 119 -3.26 -8.46 -2.33
CA SER A 119 -3.57 -7.95 -3.66
C SER A 119 -4.41 -6.68 -3.57
N ILE A 120 -3.82 -5.54 -3.93
CA ILE A 120 -4.47 -4.23 -3.98
C ILE A 120 -4.66 -3.86 -5.43
N GLN A 121 -5.91 -3.67 -5.84
CA GLN A 121 -6.27 -3.38 -7.23
C GLN A 121 -6.11 -1.89 -7.57
N GLY A 122 -6.28 -1.54 -8.85
CA GLY A 122 -6.02 -0.16 -9.32
C GLY A 122 -6.88 0.92 -8.68
N ASN A 123 -6.33 2.14 -8.61
CA ASN A 123 -6.98 3.34 -8.11
C ASN A 123 -7.44 3.28 -6.64
N VAL A 124 -6.85 2.43 -5.82
CA VAL A 124 -7.11 2.36 -4.38
C VAL A 124 -6.33 3.46 -3.67
N TYR A 125 -6.98 4.11 -2.70
CA TYR A 125 -6.34 5.06 -1.80
C TYR A 125 -6.23 4.49 -0.39
N ILE A 126 -5.00 4.47 0.14
CA ILE A 126 -4.67 3.97 1.49
C ILE A 126 -4.00 5.10 2.28
N PRO A 127 -4.69 5.71 3.25
CA PRO A 127 -4.15 6.80 4.06
C PRO A 127 -3.16 6.29 5.11
N THR A 128 -2.55 7.21 5.84
CA THR A 128 -1.63 6.88 6.93
C THR A 128 -2.29 6.05 8.03
N ASN A 129 -1.48 5.25 8.72
CA ASN A 129 -1.87 4.45 9.90
C ASN A 129 -2.89 3.31 9.58
N VAL A 130 -2.90 2.82 8.36
CA VAL A 130 -3.64 1.62 7.97
C VAL A 130 -2.80 0.38 8.24
N VAL A 131 -3.45 -0.68 8.72
CA VAL A 131 -2.87 -2.01 8.87
C VAL A 131 -3.63 -3.00 8.00
N ILE A 132 -2.90 -3.72 7.14
CA ILE A 132 -3.43 -4.75 6.25
C ILE A 132 -2.68 -6.05 6.57
N GLU A 133 -3.38 -7.04 7.09
CA GLU A 133 -2.80 -8.34 7.42
C GLU A 133 -2.65 -9.23 6.17
N ASP A 134 -2.21 -10.47 6.38
CA ASP A 134 -1.95 -11.41 5.29
C ASP A 134 -3.22 -11.81 4.51
N ASN A 135 -3.04 -12.16 3.25
CA ASN A 135 -4.08 -12.71 2.38
C ASN A 135 -5.29 -11.77 2.16
N VAL A 136 -5.10 -10.46 2.26
CA VAL A 136 -6.15 -9.46 2.04
C VAL A 136 -6.26 -9.11 0.55
N PHE A 137 -7.49 -8.99 0.07
CA PHE A 137 -7.83 -8.46 -1.25
C PHE A 137 -8.52 -7.11 -1.12
N ILE A 138 -8.08 -6.12 -1.92
CA ILE A 138 -8.73 -4.80 -2.01
C ILE A 138 -9.09 -4.54 -3.47
N GLY A 139 -10.39 -4.50 -3.75
CA GLY A 139 -10.96 -4.25 -5.07
C GLY A 139 -10.68 -2.84 -5.59
N PRO A 140 -10.77 -2.63 -6.92
CA PRO A 140 -10.42 -1.36 -7.54
C PRO A 140 -11.28 -0.20 -7.05
N CYS A 141 -10.66 0.99 -7.00
CA CYS A 141 -11.31 2.22 -6.58
C CYS A 141 -11.85 2.22 -5.14
N ALA A 142 -11.45 1.26 -4.29
CA ALA A 142 -11.78 1.33 -2.88
C ALA A 142 -11.02 2.48 -2.20
N VAL A 143 -11.67 3.14 -1.24
CA VAL A 143 -11.12 4.26 -0.49
C VAL A 143 -11.14 3.95 1.00
N LEU A 144 -9.97 4.02 1.63
CA LEU A 144 -9.84 3.95 3.08
C LEU A 144 -9.66 5.37 3.60
N ALA A 145 -10.31 5.69 4.72
CA ALA A 145 -10.22 7.01 5.35
C ALA A 145 -9.59 6.91 6.75
N ASN A 146 -8.90 7.95 7.20
CA ASN A 146 -8.27 7.99 8.54
C ASN A 146 -8.65 9.22 9.36
N ASP A 147 -9.34 10.19 8.76
CA ASP A 147 -9.77 11.41 9.45
C ASP A 147 -11.29 11.42 9.64
N LYS A 148 -11.72 11.21 10.88
CA LYS A 148 -13.15 11.21 11.29
C LYS A 148 -13.77 12.60 11.32
N HIS A 149 -12.94 13.64 11.49
CA HIS A 149 -13.38 15.02 11.64
C HIS A 149 -12.51 15.95 10.78
N PRO A 150 -12.54 15.83 9.44
CA PRO A 150 -11.56 16.45 8.56
C PRO A 150 -11.26 17.90 8.92
N ILE A 151 -10.02 18.15 9.36
CA ILE A 151 -9.48 19.46 9.73
C ILE A 151 -10.18 20.14 10.94
N ARG A 152 -11.27 19.60 11.44
CA ARG A 152 -12.09 20.23 12.51
C ARG A 152 -11.52 20.07 13.91
N LYS A 153 -10.73 19.02 14.15
CA LYS A 153 -10.14 18.70 15.46
C LYS A 153 -8.72 18.18 15.29
N LYS A 154 -7.85 18.51 16.25
CA LYS A 154 -6.52 17.88 16.35
C LYS A 154 -6.66 16.59 17.18
N TYR A 155 -6.32 15.46 16.60
CA TYR A 155 -6.27 14.14 17.23
C TYR A 155 -5.42 13.21 16.38
N GLU A 156 -5.10 12.04 16.91
CA GLU A 156 -4.38 11.02 16.18
C GLU A 156 -5.25 10.41 15.07
N LEU A 157 -4.79 10.49 13.84
CA LEU A 157 -5.47 9.87 12.70
C LEU A 157 -5.36 8.35 12.78
N LYS A 158 -6.47 7.65 12.61
CA LYS A 158 -6.53 6.19 12.65
C LYS A 158 -7.12 5.63 11.38
N GLY A 159 -6.29 4.92 10.63
CA GLY A 159 -6.73 4.17 9.47
C GLY A 159 -7.50 2.90 9.85
N PRO A 160 -8.20 2.29 8.89
CA PRO A 160 -8.80 0.97 9.06
C PRO A 160 -7.77 -0.12 9.33
N VAL A 161 -8.23 -1.18 10.00
CA VAL A 161 -7.49 -2.44 10.16
C VAL A 161 -8.18 -3.52 9.35
N LEU A 162 -7.47 -4.11 8.38
CA LEU A 162 -7.96 -5.24 7.59
C LEU A 162 -7.29 -6.51 8.09
N ARG A 163 -8.08 -7.38 8.73
CA ARG A 163 -7.59 -8.63 9.28
C ARG A 163 -7.37 -9.67 8.19
N LYS A 164 -6.64 -10.71 8.54
CA LYS A 164 -6.25 -11.80 7.64
C LYS A 164 -7.40 -12.28 6.76
N GLY A 165 -7.17 -12.35 5.46
CA GLY A 165 -8.13 -12.86 4.50
C GLY A 165 -9.35 -11.99 4.26
N ALA A 166 -9.40 -10.75 4.77
CA ALA A 166 -10.50 -9.84 4.47
C ALA A 166 -10.54 -9.48 2.98
N SER A 167 -11.75 -9.34 2.43
CA SER A 167 -12.00 -8.96 1.03
C SER A 167 -12.79 -7.67 0.95
N ILE A 168 -12.23 -6.66 0.29
CA ILE A 168 -12.89 -5.37 0.08
C ILE A 168 -13.33 -5.27 -1.38
N GLY A 169 -14.63 -5.10 -1.60
CA GLY A 169 -15.21 -4.96 -2.95
C GLY A 169 -14.85 -3.62 -3.61
N ALA A 170 -15.01 -3.59 -4.94
CA ALA A 170 -14.76 -2.39 -5.74
C ALA A 170 -15.60 -1.19 -5.28
N ASN A 171 -15.03 0.02 -5.31
CA ASN A 171 -15.69 1.27 -4.90
C ASN A 171 -16.21 1.28 -3.45
N ALA A 172 -15.78 0.37 -2.59
CA ALA A 172 -16.14 0.42 -1.18
C ALA A 172 -15.41 1.57 -0.47
N THR A 173 -16.08 2.19 0.50
CA THR A 173 -15.49 3.22 1.36
C THR A 173 -15.47 2.73 2.81
N LEU A 174 -14.29 2.72 3.42
CA LEU A 174 -14.09 2.36 4.81
C LEU A 174 -13.81 3.63 5.62
N LEU A 175 -14.66 3.91 6.61
CA LEU A 175 -14.48 5.08 7.49
C LEU A 175 -13.30 4.86 8.46
N PRO A 176 -12.78 5.94 9.06
CA PRO A 176 -11.66 5.87 10.00
C PRO A 176 -11.92 4.94 11.18
N ASP A 177 -10.87 4.27 11.67
CA ASP A 177 -10.87 3.44 12.88
C ASP A 177 -11.80 2.21 12.81
N VAL A 178 -12.24 1.78 11.61
CA VAL A 178 -13.02 0.55 11.46
C VAL A 178 -12.11 -0.67 11.33
N GLU A 179 -12.55 -1.79 11.86
CA GLU A 179 -11.89 -3.08 11.71
C GLU A 179 -12.73 -4.00 10.83
N ILE A 180 -12.11 -4.57 9.79
CA ILE A 180 -12.69 -5.63 8.98
C ILE A 180 -12.09 -6.94 9.47
N GLY A 181 -12.92 -7.78 10.09
CA GLY A 181 -12.52 -9.00 10.75
C GLY A 181 -11.98 -10.07 9.78
N GLU A 182 -11.35 -11.10 10.35
CA GLU A 182 -10.76 -12.21 9.59
C GLU A 182 -11.79 -12.85 8.65
N GLY A 183 -11.42 -13.03 7.38
CA GLY A 183 -12.27 -13.61 6.35
C GLY A 183 -13.57 -12.85 6.08
N ALA A 184 -13.75 -11.65 6.62
CA ALA A 184 -14.93 -10.84 6.35
C ALA A 184 -14.90 -10.26 4.94
N MET A 185 -16.08 -10.05 4.35
CA MET A 185 -16.23 -9.46 3.05
C MET A 185 -17.00 -8.12 3.14
N VAL A 186 -16.53 -7.17 2.35
CA VAL A 186 -17.22 -5.90 2.11
C VAL A 186 -17.67 -5.90 0.64
N ALA A 187 -18.96 -5.77 0.40
CA ALA A 187 -19.51 -5.74 -0.94
C ALA A 187 -19.06 -4.47 -1.70
N GLY A 188 -19.06 -4.55 -3.04
CA GLY A 188 -18.78 -3.39 -3.88
C GLY A 188 -19.71 -2.23 -3.60
N GLY A 189 -19.19 -0.99 -3.58
CA GLY A 189 -19.93 0.23 -3.29
C GLY A 189 -20.44 0.38 -1.85
N ALA A 190 -20.04 -0.49 -0.93
CA ALA A 190 -20.50 -0.39 0.46
C ALA A 190 -19.79 0.77 1.20
N LEU A 191 -20.56 1.47 2.05
CA LEU A 191 -20.02 2.46 3.00
C LEU A 191 -19.94 1.83 4.40
N VAL A 192 -18.74 1.43 4.79
CA VAL A 192 -18.48 0.79 6.09
C VAL A 192 -18.27 1.84 7.16
N THR A 193 -19.19 1.94 8.10
CA THR A 193 -19.20 2.95 9.18
C THR A 193 -18.91 2.36 10.56
N LYS A 194 -18.83 1.03 10.67
CA LYS A 194 -18.62 0.28 11.93
C LYS A 194 -17.80 -0.98 11.63
N ASN A 195 -17.22 -1.57 12.66
CA ASN A 195 -16.47 -2.83 12.53
C ASN A 195 -17.32 -3.93 11.89
N VAL A 196 -16.69 -4.73 11.06
CA VAL A 196 -17.28 -5.93 10.43
C VAL A 196 -16.71 -7.14 11.15
N PRO A 197 -17.52 -7.94 11.86
CA PRO A 197 -17.01 -9.13 12.54
C PRO A 197 -16.43 -10.16 11.56
N ALA A 198 -15.56 -11.04 12.08
CA ALA A 198 -14.98 -12.11 11.29
C ALA A 198 -16.06 -12.95 10.57
N TRP A 199 -15.77 -13.33 9.32
CA TRP A 199 -16.64 -14.18 8.49
C TRP A 199 -18.04 -13.62 8.27
N LYS A 200 -18.22 -12.30 8.30
CA LYS A 200 -19.47 -11.61 7.97
C LYS A 200 -19.34 -10.84 6.65
N LEU A 201 -20.49 -10.50 6.09
CA LEU A 201 -20.64 -9.68 4.89
C LEU A 201 -21.18 -8.31 5.28
N ALA A 202 -20.47 -7.25 4.88
CA ALA A 202 -20.96 -5.87 4.96
C ALA A 202 -21.46 -5.40 3.59
N ILE A 203 -22.73 -4.99 3.47
CA ILE A 203 -23.34 -4.60 2.19
C ILE A 203 -24.22 -3.36 2.33
N GLY A 204 -24.15 -2.47 1.34
CA GLY A 204 -24.96 -1.26 1.22
C GLY A 204 -24.29 0.00 1.77
N ALA A 205 -24.99 1.14 1.68
CA ALA A 205 -24.55 2.46 2.14
C ALA A 205 -25.64 3.14 2.96
N PRO A 206 -25.52 3.25 4.32
CA PRO A 206 -24.47 2.63 5.14
C PRO A 206 -24.54 1.11 5.15
N ALA A 207 -23.39 0.45 5.31
CA ALA A 207 -23.29 -1.00 5.26
C ALA A 207 -24.05 -1.67 6.43
N ARG A 208 -24.79 -2.73 6.08
CA ARG A 208 -25.45 -3.63 7.03
C ARG A 208 -24.68 -4.94 7.08
N ILE A 209 -24.53 -5.49 8.27
CA ILE A 209 -23.83 -6.77 8.50
C ILE A 209 -24.81 -7.91 8.29
N GLN A 210 -24.38 -8.89 7.49
CA GLN A 210 -25.14 -10.11 7.17
C GLN A 210 -24.26 -11.35 7.36
N GLU A 211 -24.86 -12.54 7.31
CA GLU A 211 -24.11 -13.78 7.26
C GLU A 211 -23.37 -13.89 5.91
N LEU A 212 -22.10 -14.26 5.98
CA LEU A 212 -21.36 -14.64 4.79
C LEU A 212 -21.88 -16.01 4.32
N PRO A 213 -22.20 -16.19 3.02
CA PRO A 213 -22.55 -17.49 2.46
C PRO A 213 -21.50 -18.56 2.82
N LYS A 214 -21.95 -19.78 3.08
CA LYS A 214 -21.08 -20.85 3.57
C LYS A 214 -19.97 -21.22 2.58
N ASP A 215 -20.26 -21.17 1.30
CA ASP A 215 -19.35 -21.43 0.18
C ASP A 215 -18.27 -20.36 -0.01
N LEU A 216 -18.41 -19.20 0.65
CA LEU A 216 -17.44 -18.11 0.65
C LEU A 216 -16.59 -18.05 1.93
N LYS A 217 -16.78 -19.00 2.86
CA LYS A 217 -16.05 -19.03 4.14
C LYS A 217 -14.67 -19.68 3.98
N GLU A 218 -13.88 -19.17 3.04
CA GLU A 218 -12.49 -19.56 2.80
C GLU A 218 -11.61 -18.31 2.71
N LEU A 219 -10.32 -18.45 3.03
CA LEU A 219 -9.37 -17.36 2.86
C LEU A 219 -9.07 -17.14 1.38
N ASN A 220 -8.74 -15.89 1.03
CA ASN A 220 -8.34 -15.53 -0.32
C ASN A 220 -7.15 -16.35 -0.82
N GLN A 221 -7.22 -16.85 -2.02
CA GLN A 221 -6.14 -17.53 -2.74
C GLN A 221 -5.43 -16.49 -3.63
N ILE A 222 -4.37 -15.87 -3.13
CA ILE A 222 -3.62 -14.78 -3.79
C ILE A 222 -2.22 -15.24 -4.16
#